data_ca9b16ed02d92c6220d64020277f9a56
#
_entry.id   ca9b16ed02d92c6220d64020277f9a56
#
_cell.length_a   1.000
_cell.length_b   1.000
_cell.length_c   1.000
_cell.angle_alpha   90.00
_cell.angle_beta   90.00
_cell.angle_gamma   90.00
#
_symmetry.space_group_name_H-M   'P 1'
#
loop_
_entity.id
_entity.type
_entity.pdbx_description
1 polymer ?
#
loop_
_entity_poly.entity_id
_entity_poly.type
_entity_poly.pdbx_seq_one_letter_code
_entity_poly.pdbx_strand_id
1 'polypeptide(L)'
;MKFLCAEDNAINAEILEMLLEAKGASCTICPNGQEIVDAFASVKPGDYDMILMDIQMPVMDGLEATRRIRSGENPLGRTIPILAMTANAFLEDMQKSKEAGMDEHLSKPVDISALEQTVKRFRVTPPPRK
;
A
#
# COMPACT_ATOMS: atom_id res chain seq x y z
N MET A 1 0.23 -14.46 -1.73
CA MET A 1 0.65 -13.17 -1.22
C MET A 1 -0.56 -12.45 -0.64
N LYS A 2 -0.37 -11.70 0.42
CA LYS A 2 -1.45 -11.02 1.13
C LYS A 2 -1.23 -9.51 1.13
N PHE A 3 -2.22 -8.77 0.65
CA PHE A 3 -2.14 -7.31 0.56
C PHE A 3 -3.13 -6.64 1.51
N LEU A 4 -2.69 -5.58 2.17
CA LEU A 4 -3.57 -4.67 2.88
C LEU A 4 -3.67 -3.41 2.02
N CYS A 5 -4.87 -3.03 1.63
CA CYS A 5 -5.07 -1.97 0.65
C CYS A 5 -5.92 -0.84 1.22
N ALA A 6 -5.63 0.38 0.81
CA ALA A 6 -6.47 1.52 1.10
C ALA A 6 -6.94 2.12 -0.23
N GLU A 7 -8.25 2.16 -0.44
CA GLU A 7 -8.87 2.68 -1.65
C GLU A 7 -10.26 3.17 -1.30
N ASP A 8 -10.52 4.44 -1.51
CA ASP A 8 -11.79 5.05 -1.13
C ASP A 8 -12.90 4.87 -2.15
N ASN A 9 -12.56 4.58 -3.41
CA ASN A 9 -13.54 4.39 -4.47
C ASN A 9 -13.92 2.91 -4.53
N ALA A 10 -15.22 2.62 -4.31
CA ALA A 10 -15.69 1.24 -4.25
C ALA A 10 -15.45 0.47 -5.56
N ILE A 11 -15.60 1.13 -6.70
CA ILE A 11 -15.38 0.48 -8.00
C ILE A 11 -13.91 0.14 -8.19
N ASN A 12 -13.02 1.09 -7.88
CA ASN A 12 -11.59 0.84 -7.98
C ASN A 12 -11.13 -0.25 -7.01
N ALA A 13 -11.69 -0.27 -5.81
CA ALA A 13 -11.39 -1.31 -4.83
C ALA A 13 -11.79 -2.69 -5.35
N GLU A 14 -12.96 -2.79 -5.96
CA GLU A 14 -13.44 -4.04 -6.52
C GLU A 14 -12.55 -4.53 -7.65
N ILE A 15 -12.14 -3.62 -8.54
CA ILE A 15 -11.24 -3.95 -9.64
C ILE A 15 -9.89 -4.43 -9.09
N LEU A 16 -9.33 -3.73 -8.11
CA LEU A 16 -8.07 -4.11 -7.49
C LEU A 16 -8.16 -5.50 -6.88
N GLU A 17 -9.24 -5.77 -6.16
CA GLU A 17 -9.45 -7.07 -5.55
C GLU A 17 -9.50 -8.18 -6.59
N MET A 18 -10.22 -7.95 -7.70
CA MET A 18 -10.31 -8.91 -8.79
C MET A 18 -8.95 -9.20 -9.43
N LEU A 19 -8.16 -8.15 -9.65
CA LEU A 19 -6.83 -8.29 -10.25
C LEU A 19 -5.90 -9.10 -9.35
N LEU A 20 -5.93 -8.83 -8.05
CA LEU A 20 -5.09 -9.56 -7.11
C LEU A 20 -5.51 -11.00 -6.96
N GLU A 21 -6.82 -11.25 -6.89
CA GLU A 21 -7.33 -12.61 -6.76
C GLU A 21 -7.03 -13.45 -8.00
N ALA A 22 -7.06 -12.84 -9.18
CA ALA A 22 -6.72 -13.52 -10.42
C ALA A 22 -5.27 -14.01 -10.43
N LYS A 23 -4.40 -13.42 -9.61
CA LYS A 23 -3.01 -13.83 -9.49
C LYS A 23 -2.75 -14.69 -8.25
N GLY A 24 -3.80 -15.14 -7.60
CA GLY A 24 -3.66 -16.00 -6.43
C GLY A 24 -3.34 -15.25 -5.14
N ALA A 25 -3.47 -13.91 -5.15
CA ALA A 25 -3.24 -13.11 -3.97
C ALA A 25 -4.56 -12.80 -3.27
N SER A 26 -4.49 -12.52 -1.98
CA SER A 26 -5.66 -12.07 -1.23
C SER A 26 -5.46 -10.61 -0.84
N CYS A 27 -6.55 -9.91 -0.59
CA CYS A 27 -6.44 -8.53 -0.12
C CYS A 27 -7.56 -8.18 0.84
N THR A 28 -7.26 -7.23 1.72
CA THR A 28 -8.24 -6.60 2.60
C THR A 28 -8.27 -5.12 2.24
N ILE A 29 -9.46 -4.60 1.95
CA ILE A 29 -9.60 -3.20 1.52
C ILE A 29 -10.12 -2.36 2.66
N CYS A 30 -9.44 -1.24 2.93
CA CYS A 30 -9.88 -0.22 3.88
C CYS A 30 -10.29 1.02 3.09
N PRO A 31 -11.40 1.68 3.43
CA PRO A 31 -11.93 2.77 2.61
C PRO A 31 -11.24 4.12 2.79
N ASN A 32 -10.37 4.27 3.77
CA ASN A 32 -9.64 5.53 3.96
C ASN A 32 -8.38 5.30 4.80
N GLY A 33 -7.58 6.35 4.94
CA GLY A 33 -6.31 6.27 5.65
C GLY A 33 -6.46 6.00 7.13
N GLN A 34 -7.51 6.52 7.77
CA GLN A 34 -7.71 6.27 9.18
C GLN A 34 -7.98 4.79 9.46
N GLU A 35 -8.81 4.17 8.61
CA GLU A 35 -9.14 2.77 8.82
C GLU A 35 -7.96 1.84 8.57
N ILE A 36 -7.09 2.15 7.59
CA ILE A 36 -5.93 1.31 7.38
C ILE A 36 -4.91 1.46 8.51
N VAL A 37 -4.76 2.66 9.06
CA VAL A 37 -3.91 2.87 10.23
C VAL A 37 -4.43 2.07 11.42
N ASP A 38 -5.73 2.14 11.65
CA ASP A 38 -6.35 1.39 12.76
C ASP A 38 -6.22 -0.11 12.56
N ALA A 39 -6.44 -0.58 11.34
CA ALA A 39 -6.30 -2.00 11.03
C ALA A 39 -4.86 -2.48 11.22
N PHE A 40 -3.89 -1.65 10.83
CA PHE A 40 -2.49 -2.03 10.92
C PHE A 40 -2.00 -2.14 12.35
N ALA A 41 -2.62 -1.43 13.28
CA ALA A 41 -2.19 -1.46 14.68
C ALA A 41 -2.19 -2.88 15.27
N SER A 42 -3.07 -3.75 14.78
CA SER A 42 -3.18 -5.12 15.27
C SER A 42 -2.62 -6.18 14.32
N VAL A 43 -1.94 -5.77 13.25
CA VAL A 43 -1.34 -6.70 12.28
C VAL A 43 -0.18 -7.46 12.93
N LYS A 44 -0.11 -8.75 12.67
CA LYS A 44 0.92 -9.65 13.21
C LYS A 44 1.84 -10.11 12.08
N PRO A 45 3.05 -10.57 12.39
CA PRO A 45 3.93 -11.12 11.36
C PRO A 45 3.23 -12.20 10.54
N GLY A 46 3.29 -12.06 9.22
CA GLY A 46 2.66 -13.00 8.31
C GLY A 46 1.24 -12.66 7.90
N ASP A 47 0.60 -11.68 8.54
CA ASP A 47 -0.76 -11.29 8.16
C ASP A 47 -0.80 -10.66 6.78
N TYR A 48 0.17 -9.81 6.47
CA TYR A 48 0.25 -9.11 5.18
C TYR A 48 1.69 -9.03 4.71
N ASP A 49 1.84 -9.07 3.39
CA ASP A 49 3.16 -8.96 2.75
C ASP A 49 3.46 -7.54 2.29
N MET A 50 2.45 -6.81 1.89
CA MET A 50 2.60 -5.45 1.37
C MET A 50 1.35 -4.63 1.60
N ILE A 51 1.52 -3.30 1.56
CA ILE A 51 0.42 -2.36 1.59
C ILE A 51 0.32 -1.67 0.24
N LEU A 52 -0.88 -1.59 -0.32
CA LEU A 52 -1.19 -0.76 -1.48
C LEU A 52 -1.99 0.43 -0.96
N MET A 53 -1.42 1.63 -1.07
CA MET A 53 -1.96 2.83 -0.44
C MET A 53 -2.32 3.87 -1.47
N ASP A 54 -3.61 4.17 -1.60
CA ASP A 54 -4.06 5.30 -2.42
C ASP A 54 -3.59 6.59 -1.74
N ILE A 55 -3.02 7.51 -2.51
CA ILE A 55 -2.54 8.77 -1.94
C ILE A 55 -3.70 9.69 -1.60
N GLN A 56 -4.67 9.82 -2.49
CA GLN A 56 -5.79 10.75 -2.30
C GLN A 56 -7.02 10.03 -1.75
N MET A 57 -7.31 10.26 -0.48
CA MET A 57 -8.45 9.67 0.20
C MET A 57 -9.03 10.69 1.19
N PRO A 58 -10.35 10.59 1.47
CA PRO A 58 -10.95 11.44 2.50
C PRO A 58 -10.51 11.01 3.89
N VAL A 59 -10.80 11.82 4.86
CA VAL A 59 -10.51 11.62 6.30
C VAL A 59 -9.01 11.70 6.59
N MET A 60 -8.21 10.83 5.97
CA MET A 60 -6.76 10.84 6.09
C MET A 60 -6.18 10.34 4.78
N ASP A 61 -5.31 11.12 4.16
CA ASP A 61 -4.71 10.72 2.89
C ASP A 61 -3.62 9.66 3.08
N GLY A 62 -3.15 9.10 1.96
CA GLY A 62 -2.18 8.01 2.01
C GLY A 62 -0.82 8.42 2.54
N LEU A 63 -0.42 9.68 2.35
CA LEU A 63 0.86 10.16 2.88
C LEU A 63 0.85 10.19 4.39
N GLU A 64 -0.21 10.73 4.98
CA GLU A 64 -0.35 10.78 6.42
C GLU A 64 -0.49 9.38 7.01
N ALA A 65 -1.30 8.54 6.37
CA ALA A 65 -1.47 7.15 6.81
C ALA A 65 -0.14 6.42 6.83
N THR A 66 0.69 6.61 5.79
CA THR A 66 2.01 6.00 5.72
C THR A 66 2.90 6.46 6.86
N ARG A 67 2.92 7.77 7.14
CA ARG A 67 3.71 8.30 8.27
C ARG A 67 3.29 7.66 9.58
N ARG A 68 1.98 7.54 9.80
CA ARG A 68 1.46 6.96 11.04
C ARG A 68 1.78 5.48 11.17
N ILE A 69 1.73 4.74 10.06
CA ILE A 69 2.10 3.33 10.06
C ILE A 69 3.59 3.19 10.37
N ARG A 70 4.44 4.00 9.72
CA ARG A 70 5.89 3.93 9.92
C ARG A 70 6.32 4.30 11.33
N SER A 71 5.63 5.27 11.95
CA SER A 71 5.98 5.75 13.27
C SER A 71 5.11 5.18 14.40
N GLY A 72 4.17 4.31 14.06
CA GLY A 72 3.26 3.73 15.04
C GLY A 72 3.92 2.71 15.95
N GLU A 73 3.13 2.18 16.86
CA GLU A 73 3.63 1.23 17.86
C GLU A 73 3.94 -0.15 17.27
N ASN A 74 3.28 -0.51 16.17
CA ASN A 74 3.51 -1.80 15.55
C ASN A 74 4.85 -1.77 14.79
N PRO A 75 5.85 -2.54 15.25
CA PRO A 75 7.17 -2.51 14.62
C PRO A 75 7.18 -2.98 13.16
N LEU A 76 6.21 -3.76 12.74
CA LEU A 76 6.09 -4.19 11.35
C LEU A 76 5.90 -3.00 10.41
N GLY A 77 5.34 -1.90 10.91
CA GLY A 77 5.13 -0.70 10.12
C GLY A 77 6.41 -0.03 9.63
N ARG A 78 7.55 -0.34 10.26
CA ARG A 78 8.82 0.24 9.84
C ARG A 78 9.41 -0.44 8.63
N THR A 79 9.01 -1.68 8.36
CA THR A 79 9.66 -2.49 7.33
C THR A 79 8.73 -2.98 6.23
N ILE A 80 7.42 -3.01 6.45
CA ILE A 80 6.50 -3.51 5.44
C ILE A 80 6.56 -2.65 4.18
N PRO A 81 6.68 -3.24 2.97
CA PRO A 81 6.66 -2.43 1.75
C PRO A 81 5.32 -1.72 1.60
N ILE A 82 5.36 -0.42 1.29
CA ILE A 82 4.18 0.38 1.03
C ILE A 82 4.29 0.95 -0.37
N LEU A 83 3.36 0.57 -1.24
CA LEU A 83 3.32 1.00 -2.62
C LEU A 83 2.20 2.03 -2.77
N ALA A 84 2.55 3.21 -3.26
CA ALA A 84 1.57 4.26 -3.47
C ALA A 84 0.80 4.01 -4.77
N MET A 85 -0.49 4.27 -4.74
CA MET A 85 -1.32 4.27 -5.94
C MET A 85 -1.78 5.70 -6.19
N THR A 86 -1.56 6.21 -7.40
CA THR A 86 -1.93 7.58 -7.74
C THR A 86 -2.58 7.66 -9.11
N ALA A 87 -3.59 8.52 -9.24
CA ALA A 87 -4.26 8.75 -10.51
C ALA A 87 -3.39 9.55 -11.47
N ASN A 88 -2.44 10.31 -10.94
CA ASN A 88 -1.58 11.15 -11.77
C ASN A 88 -0.18 11.25 -11.18
N ALA A 89 0.70 10.33 -11.62
CA ALA A 89 2.06 10.25 -11.14
C ALA A 89 2.89 11.50 -11.47
N PHE A 90 2.54 12.23 -12.51
CA PHE A 90 3.28 13.43 -12.88
C PHE A 90 2.99 14.62 -11.95
N LEU A 91 1.80 14.66 -11.38
CA LEU A 91 1.41 15.75 -10.49
C LEU A 91 1.72 15.47 -9.03
N GLU A 92 1.90 14.21 -8.69
CA GLU A 92 2.22 13.85 -7.31
C GLU A 92 3.70 14.12 -7.04
N ASP A 93 3.97 14.62 -5.85
CA ASP A 93 5.33 14.86 -5.44
C ASP A 93 5.96 13.58 -4.93
N MET A 94 6.78 12.96 -5.79
CA MET A 94 7.47 11.71 -5.48
C MET A 94 8.36 11.85 -4.25
N GLN A 95 8.94 13.04 -4.06
CA GLN A 95 9.79 13.28 -2.90
C GLN A 95 8.99 13.24 -1.61
N LYS A 96 7.80 13.83 -1.59
CA LYS A 96 6.93 13.78 -0.40
C LYS A 96 6.52 12.35 -0.08
N SER A 97 6.28 11.54 -1.10
CA SER A 97 5.92 10.14 -0.89
C SER A 97 7.07 9.38 -0.24
N LYS A 98 8.29 9.60 -0.70
CA LYS A 98 9.48 8.97 -0.10
C LYS A 98 9.68 9.42 1.33
N GLU A 99 9.52 10.71 1.59
CA GLU A 99 9.67 11.26 2.94
C GLU A 99 8.64 10.70 3.89
N ALA A 100 7.44 10.41 3.39
CA ALA A 100 6.41 9.78 4.19
C ALA A 100 6.71 8.32 4.49
N GLY A 101 7.56 7.68 3.69
CA GLY A 101 7.96 6.29 3.90
C GLY A 101 7.45 5.32 2.87
N MET A 102 6.95 5.80 1.74
CA MET A 102 6.51 4.94 0.65
C MET A 102 7.70 4.43 -0.16
N ASP A 103 7.61 3.18 -0.61
CA ASP A 103 8.71 2.51 -1.28
C ASP A 103 8.65 2.62 -2.80
N GLU A 104 7.45 2.70 -3.38
CA GLU A 104 7.30 2.71 -4.83
C GLU A 104 5.96 3.33 -5.20
N HIS A 105 5.77 3.66 -6.47
CA HIS A 105 4.54 4.25 -7.01
C HIS A 105 3.98 3.41 -8.13
N LEU A 106 2.65 3.30 -8.16
CA LEU A 106 1.90 2.66 -9.23
C LEU A 106 0.85 3.63 -9.72
N SER A 107 0.70 3.75 -11.03
CA SER A 107 -0.33 4.59 -11.62
C SER A 107 -1.68 3.88 -11.61
N LYS A 108 -2.76 4.63 -11.46
CA LYS A 108 -4.11 4.10 -11.58
C LYS A 108 -4.59 4.24 -13.03
N PRO A 109 -5.34 3.29 -13.53
CA PRO A 109 -5.68 2.00 -12.92
C PRO A 109 -4.42 1.14 -12.76
N VAL A 110 -4.39 0.33 -11.71
CA VAL A 110 -3.21 -0.50 -11.45
C VAL A 110 -2.99 -1.49 -12.57
N ASP A 111 -1.78 -1.48 -13.15
CA ASP A 111 -1.37 -2.43 -14.16
C ASP A 111 -0.81 -3.65 -13.45
N ILE A 112 -1.43 -4.81 -13.66
CA ILE A 112 -1.02 -6.02 -12.96
C ILE A 112 0.43 -6.40 -13.30
N SER A 113 0.89 -6.14 -14.52
CA SER A 113 2.28 -6.41 -14.90
C SER A 113 3.26 -5.55 -14.13
N ALA A 114 2.95 -4.26 -13.98
CA ALA A 114 3.78 -3.34 -13.20
C ALA A 114 3.79 -3.74 -11.72
N LEU A 115 2.64 -4.14 -11.20
CA LEU A 115 2.54 -4.61 -9.82
C LEU A 115 3.39 -5.86 -9.61
N GLU A 116 3.31 -6.82 -10.53
CA GLU A 116 4.10 -8.05 -10.43
C GLU A 116 5.59 -7.78 -10.42
N GLN A 117 6.06 -6.87 -11.28
CA GLN A 117 7.47 -6.52 -11.34
C GLN A 117 7.93 -5.85 -10.04
N THR A 118 7.10 -4.98 -9.48
CA THR A 118 7.40 -4.32 -8.22
C THR A 118 7.44 -5.32 -7.08
N VAL A 119 6.47 -6.22 -7.03
CA VAL A 119 6.42 -7.28 -6.03
C VAL A 119 7.68 -8.15 -6.08
N LYS A 120 8.12 -8.50 -7.28
CA LYS A 120 9.33 -9.31 -7.44
C LYS A 120 10.56 -8.63 -6.87
N ARG A 121 10.69 -7.32 -7.05
CA ARG A 121 11.83 -6.59 -6.50
C ARG A 121 11.91 -6.72 -4.98
N PHE A 122 10.77 -6.67 -4.32
CA PHE A 122 10.74 -6.77 -2.86
C PHE A 122 10.86 -8.20 -2.34
N ARG A 123 10.51 -9.19 -3.15
CA ARG A 123 10.61 -10.59 -2.73
C ARG A 123 11.97 -11.21 -3.01
N VAL A 124 12.58 -10.86 -4.15
CA VAL A 124 13.84 -11.46 -4.56
C VAL A 124 15.01 -10.87 -3.80
N THR A 125 14.97 -9.57 -3.55
CA THR A 125 16.00 -8.89 -2.78
C THR A 125 15.36 -8.19 -1.60
N PRO A 126 14.93 -8.94 -0.58
CA PRO A 126 14.33 -8.28 0.57
C PRO A 126 15.40 -7.43 1.24
N PRO A 127 15.22 -6.11 1.28
CA PRO A 127 16.20 -5.28 1.97
C PRO A 127 16.19 -5.65 3.44
N PRO A 128 17.36 -5.70 4.06
CA PRO A 128 17.43 -5.99 5.50
C PRO A 128 16.96 -4.77 6.27
N ARG A 129 15.70 -4.55 6.28
CA ARG A 129 15.08 -3.45 7.01
C ARG A 129 14.91 -3.85 8.46
N LYS A 130 15.71 -3.28 9.27
CA LYS A 130 15.68 -3.59 10.69
C LYS A 130 15.49 -2.35 11.52
#